data_917f35b38b132300a6535c0d0e4b1b47
#
_entry.id   917f35b38b132300a6535c0d0e4b1b47
#
_cell.length_a   1.000
_cell.length_b   1.000
_cell.length_c   1.000
_cell.angle_alpha   90.00
_cell.angle_beta   90.00
_cell.angle_gamma   90.00
#
_symmetry.space_group_name_H-M   'P 1'
#
loop_
_entity.id
_entity.type
_entity.pdbx_description
1 polymer ?
#
loop_
_entity_poly.entity_id
_entity_poly.type
_entity_poly.pdbx_seq_one_letter_code
_entity_poly.pdbx_strand_id
1 'polypeptide(L)'
;EMCIRDRIMVVDRLENLEKYASLNPLFAKAMEYLKTTDLNAQELGKVKLQGDDLVVNFSQTKPKTKEEAKLETHNQFIDIQIPLSGVEVMGYTAREDLPEADYDADKDISFYPGLAESYIPVKPGMFAIFFPQDAHAPGVSPDGVKKVIVKVLV
;
A
#
# COMPACT_ATOMS: atom_id res chain seq x y z
N GLU A 1 15.84 20.31 -6.80
CA GLU A 1 15.56 18.89 -7.05
C GLU A 1 15.22 18.16 -5.76
N MET A 2 14.14 17.42 -5.79
CA MET A 2 13.74 16.65 -4.61
C MET A 2 14.26 15.21 -4.71
N CYS A 3 15.02 14.80 -3.71
CA CYS A 3 15.48 13.43 -3.62
C CYS A 3 14.30 12.52 -3.22
N ILE A 4 14.20 11.34 -3.83
CA ILE A 4 13.10 10.42 -3.54
C ILE A 4 13.03 10.02 -2.07
N ARG A 5 14.18 9.93 -1.40
CA ARG A 5 14.22 9.58 0.02
C ARG A 5 13.62 10.67 0.92
N ASP A 6 13.45 11.87 0.42
CA ASP A 6 12.82 12.95 1.16
C ASP A 6 11.29 12.86 1.12
N ARG A 7 10.78 11.92 0.34
CA ARG A 7 9.35 11.70 0.28
C ARG A 7 8.92 10.79 1.42
N ILE A 8 7.82 11.15 2.02
CA ILE A 8 7.06 10.23 2.85
C ILE A 8 6.01 9.58 1.95
N MET A 9 5.16 8.74 2.51
CA MET A 9 4.09 8.09 1.76
C MET A 9 3.35 9.09 0.84
N VAL A 10 2.74 8.57 -0.21
CA VAL A 10 1.90 9.37 -1.11
C VAL A 10 0.44 8.99 -0.88
N VAL A 11 -0.43 9.99 -0.74
CA VAL A 11 -1.88 9.81 -0.76
C VAL A 11 -2.44 10.82 -1.73
N ASP A 12 -3.21 10.36 -2.70
CA ASP A 12 -3.76 11.24 -3.74
C ASP A 12 -5.01 10.59 -4.34
N ARG A 13 -5.65 11.32 -5.23
CA ARG A 13 -6.77 10.80 -5.99
C ARG A 13 -6.28 9.86 -7.08
N LEU A 14 -7.05 8.83 -7.37
CA LEU A 14 -6.68 7.83 -8.35
C LEU A 14 -6.44 8.44 -9.74
N GLU A 15 -7.19 9.49 -10.10
CA GLU A 15 -6.99 10.22 -11.35
C GLU A 15 -5.61 10.87 -11.47
N ASN A 16 -4.92 11.07 -10.35
CA ASN A 16 -3.58 11.68 -10.32
C ASN A 16 -2.45 10.64 -10.28
N LEU A 17 -2.77 9.36 -10.33
CA LEU A 17 -1.79 8.29 -10.16
C LEU A 17 -0.64 8.38 -11.17
N GLU A 18 -0.93 8.77 -12.41
CA GLU A 18 0.07 8.88 -13.47
C GLU A 18 1.18 9.89 -13.16
N LYS A 19 0.92 10.86 -12.30
CA LYS A 19 1.93 11.86 -11.90
C LYS A 19 3.11 11.21 -11.17
N TYR A 20 2.92 10.01 -10.67
CA TYR A 20 3.93 9.28 -9.88
C TYR A 20 4.64 8.19 -10.68
N ALA A 21 4.40 8.12 -11.99
CA ALA A 21 4.91 7.06 -12.85
C ALA A 21 6.45 6.96 -12.84
N SER A 22 7.14 8.09 -12.66
CA SER A 22 8.60 8.14 -12.68
C SER A 22 9.25 7.59 -11.42
N LEU A 23 8.49 7.28 -10.37
CA LEU A 23 9.05 6.84 -9.10
C LEU A 23 9.61 5.41 -9.13
N ASN A 24 9.18 4.60 -10.09
CA ASN A 24 9.67 3.23 -10.25
C ASN A 24 9.44 2.77 -11.69
N PRO A 25 10.37 2.02 -12.29
CA PRO A 25 10.24 1.59 -13.70
C PRO A 25 8.99 0.76 -13.99
N LEU A 26 8.43 0.06 -12.99
CA LEU A 26 7.24 -0.79 -13.17
C LEU A 26 5.93 -0.04 -12.95
N PHE A 27 5.99 1.19 -12.47
CA PHE A 27 4.77 1.96 -12.19
C PHE A 27 3.92 2.20 -13.44
N ALA A 28 4.54 2.50 -14.58
CA ALA A 28 3.78 2.74 -15.80
C ALA A 28 2.90 1.55 -16.17
N LYS A 29 3.43 0.33 -16.04
CA LYS A 29 2.68 -0.90 -16.34
C LYS A 29 1.56 -1.12 -15.33
N ALA A 30 1.83 -0.89 -14.05
CA ALA A 30 0.82 -0.99 -13.01
C ALA A 30 -0.32 0.00 -13.26
N MET A 31 0.01 1.24 -13.59
CA MET A 31 -0.97 2.29 -13.81
C MET A 31 -1.81 2.03 -15.04
N GLU A 32 -1.22 1.48 -16.12
CA GLU A 32 -1.98 1.09 -17.31
C GLU A 32 -3.02 0.04 -16.95
N TYR A 33 -2.64 -0.96 -16.18
CA TYR A 33 -3.57 -2.00 -15.73
C TYR A 33 -4.71 -1.40 -14.90
N LEU A 34 -4.38 -0.56 -13.94
CA LEU A 34 -5.38 0.05 -13.04
C LEU A 34 -6.34 0.95 -13.80
N LYS A 35 -5.85 1.64 -14.82
CA LYS A 35 -6.64 2.56 -15.63
C LYS A 35 -7.60 1.83 -16.58
N THR A 36 -7.18 0.67 -17.10
CA THR A 36 -7.94 -0.04 -18.14
C THR A 36 -8.76 -1.21 -17.60
N THR A 37 -8.73 -1.46 -16.29
CA THR A 37 -9.42 -2.60 -15.68
C THR A 37 -10.55 -2.10 -14.78
N ASP A 38 -11.71 -2.74 -14.87
CA ASP A 38 -12.80 -2.52 -13.92
C ASP A 38 -12.44 -3.22 -12.61
N LEU A 39 -11.88 -2.46 -11.68
CA LEU A 39 -11.35 -3.02 -10.42
C LEU A 39 -12.45 -3.61 -9.54
N ASN A 40 -13.65 -3.03 -9.58
CA ASN A 40 -14.76 -3.52 -8.76
C ASN A 40 -15.32 -4.85 -9.24
N ALA A 41 -15.12 -5.18 -10.51
CA ALA A 41 -15.61 -6.41 -11.11
C ALA A 41 -14.67 -7.59 -10.94
N GLN A 42 -13.47 -7.38 -10.40
CA GLN A 42 -12.48 -8.45 -10.29
C GLN A 42 -12.77 -9.37 -9.12
N GLU A 43 -12.49 -10.66 -9.30
CA GLU A 43 -12.57 -11.64 -8.22
C GLU A 43 -11.40 -11.48 -7.27
N LEU A 44 -11.56 -11.93 -6.03
CA LEU A 44 -10.47 -11.94 -5.05
C LEU A 44 -9.37 -12.86 -5.55
N GLY A 45 -8.12 -12.46 -5.33
CA GLY A 45 -6.95 -13.22 -5.73
C GLY A 45 -5.88 -12.36 -6.34
N LYS A 46 -4.85 -12.98 -6.88
CA LYS A 46 -3.68 -12.31 -7.40
C LYS A 46 -3.64 -12.37 -8.92
N VAL A 47 -3.21 -11.26 -9.53
CA VAL A 47 -2.93 -11.15 -10.96
C VAL A 47 -1.47 -10.77 -11.11
N LYS A 48 -0.68 -11.61 -11.76
CA LYS A 48 0.74 -11.32 -12.00
C LYS A 48 0.87 -10.58 -13.33
N LEU A 49 1.24 -9.32 -13.27
CA LEU A 49 1.44 -8.50 -14.46
C LEU A 49 2.83 -8.69 -15.06
N GLN A 50 3.81 -8.98 -14.22
CA GLN A 50 5.17 -9.26 -14.64
C GLN A 50 5.82 -10.24 -13.67
N GLY A 51 5.47 -11.52 -13.79
CA GLY A 51 5.92 -12.55 -12.89
C GLY A 51 5.65 -12.16 -11.44
N ASP A 52 6.65 -12.35 -10.59
CA ASP A 52 6.57 -11.97 -9.18
C ASP A 52 7.03 -10.53 -8.92
N ASP A 53 7.49 -9.83 -9.97
CA ASP A 53 8.01 -8.46 -9.84
C ASP A 53 6.92 -7.41 -9.75
N LEU A 54 5.74 -7.72 -10.31
CA LEU A 54 4.60 -6.82 -10.30
C LEU A 54 3.32 -7.65 -10.17
N VAL A 55 2.70 -7.58 -9.00
CA VAL A 55 1.55 -8.40 -8.66
C VAL A 55 0.42 -7.51 -8.14
N VAL A 56 -0.78 -7.73 -8.66
CA VAL A 56 -2.00 -7.05 -8.20
C VAL A 56 -2.80 -8.04 -7.36
N ASN A 57 -3.07 -7.67 -6.12
CA ASN A 57 -3.82 -8.51 -5.20
C ASN A 57 -5.17 -7.87 -4.88
N PHE A 58 -6.25 -8.57 -5.21
CA PHE A 58 -7.61 -8.18 -4.86
C PHE A 58 -8.00 -8.90 -3.59
N SER A 59 -8.32 -8.15 -2.54
CA SER A 59 -8.62 -8.74 -1.24
C SER A 59 -9.82 -8.09 -0.58
N GLN A 60 -10.39 -8.81 0.38
CA GLN A 60 -11.44 -8.32 1.26
C GLN A 60 -10.89 -8.32 2.68
N THR A 61 -10.81 -7.16 3.31
CA THR A 61 -10.33 -7.06 4.68
C THR A 61 -11.47 -7.33 5.65
N LYS A 62 -11.10 -7.66 6.88
CA LYS A 62 -12.05 -7.80 8.00
C LYS A 62 -12.08 -6.49 8.78
N PRO A 63 -13.15 -6.25 9.57
CA PRO A 63 -13.16 -5.11 10.49
C PRO A 63 -11.94 -5.14 11.39
N LYS A 64 -11.34 -3.98 11.59
CA LYS A 64 -10.11 -3.87 12.37
C LYS A 64 -10.01 -2.49 13.01
N THR A 65 -9.60 -2.45 14.28
CA THR A 65 -9.33 -1.22 15.00
C THR A 65 -7.87 -0.79 14.79
N LYS A 66 -7.56 0.43 15.20
CA LYS A 66 -6.16 0.92 15.18
C LYS A 66 -5.24 0.03 16.01
N GLU A 67 -5.72 -0.44 17.16
CA GLU A 67 -4.96 -1.30 18.05
C GLU A 67 -4.66 -2.66 17.44
N GLU A 68 -5.57 -3.16 16.61
CA GLU A 68 -5.41 -4.46 15.95
C GLU A 68 -4.54 -4.38 14.69
N ALA A 69 -4.46 -3.22 14.07
CA ALA A 69 -3.69 -3.03 12.84
C ALA A 69 -2.20 -2.95 13.17
N LYS A 70 -1.44 -3.93 12.69
CA LYS A 70 -0.01 -3.98 12.94
C LYS A 70 0.75 -3.04 12.02
N LEU A 71 1.73 -2.36 12.61
CA LEU A 71 2.64 -1.51 11.86
C LEU A 71 3.69 -2.39 11.19
N GLU A 72 3.87 -2.24 9.89
CA GLU A 72 4.72 -3.12 9.09
C GLU A 72 5.58 -2.36 8.09
N THR A 73 6.71 -2.96 7.68
CA THR A 73 7.52 -2.48 6.56
C THR A 73 7.85 -3.62 5.63
N HIS A 74 8.18 -3.27 4.38
CA HIS A 74 8.67 -4.20 3.36
C HIS A 74 10.01 -3.69 2.84
N ASN A 75 10.93 -4.59 2.52
CA ASN A 75 12.24 -4.20 2.00
C ASN A 75 12.33 -4.29 0.47
N GLN A 76 11.61 -5.23 -0.13
CA GLN A 76 11.74 -5.54 -1.56
C GLN A 76 10.63 -4.95 -2.41
N PHE A 77 9.50 -4.60 -1.81
CA PHE A 77 8.33 -4.15 -2.56
C PHE A 77 7.80 -2.81 -2.07
N ILE A 78 7.26 -2.07 -3.03
CA ILE A 78 6.46 -0.87 -2.79
C ILE A 78 5.00 -1.33 -2.84
N ASP A 79 4.18 -0.84 -1.92
CA ASP A 79 2.72 -1.08 -1.93
C ASP A 79 2.00 0.12 -2.52
N ILE A 80 1.13 -0.14 -3.51
CA ILE A 80 0.10 0.83 -3.90
C ILE A 80 -1.22 0.24 -3.41
N GLN A 81 -1.88 0.92 -2.50
CA GLN A 81 -3.10 0.44 -1.85
C GLN A 81 -4.31 1.29 -2.26
N ILE A 82 -5.36 0.62 -2.72
CA ILE A 82 -6.52 1.27 -3.32
C ILE A 82 -7.79 0.67 -2.70
N PRO A 83 -8.42 1.33 -1.73
CA PRO A 83 -9.73 0.90 -1.22
C PRO A 83 -10.80 1.03 -2.30
N LEU A 84 -11.69 0.05 -2.40
CA LEU A 84 -12.75 0.05 -3.41
C LEU A 84 -14.14 0.26 -2.82
N SER A 85 -14.43 -0.32 -1.66
CA SER A 85 -15.80 -0.39 -1.14
C SER A 85 -16.08 0.48 0.08
N GLY A 86 -15.08 1.14 0.63
CA GLY A 86 -15.28 1.96 1.81
C GLY A 86 -14.01 2.67 2.22
N VAL A 87 -14.10 3.51 3.23
CA VAL A 87 -12.94 4.24 3.75
C VAL A 87 -12.08 3.29 4.57
N GLU A 88 -10.80 3.24 4.24
CA GLU A 88 -9.82 2.54 5.05
C GLU A 88 -8.89 3.56 5.68
N VAL A 89 -8.73 3.50 7.00
CA VAL A 89 -7.78 4.34 7.71
C VAL A 89 -6.45 3.60 7.75
N MET A 90 -5.39 4.26 7.29
CA MET A 90 -4.05 3.67 7.23
C MET A 90 -3.11 4.43 8.15
N GLY A 91 -2.41 3.70 9.02
CA GLY A 91 -1.42 4.30 9.91
C GLY A 91 -0.09 4.49 9.19
N TYR A 92 0.66 5.51 9.61
CA TYR A 92 1.98 5.82 9.07
C TYR A 92 2.94 6.23 10.17
N THR A 93 4.15 5.68 10.10
CA THR A 93 5.30 6.14 10.87
C THR A 93 6.54 6.02 9.99
N ALA A 94 7.40 7.03 9.99
CA ALA A 94 8.66 6.92 9.26
C ALA A 94 9.49 5.78 9.88
N ARG A 95 10.01 4.89 9.03
CA ARG A 95 10.77 3.72 9.49
C ARG A 95 11.97 4.12 10.34
N GLU A 96 12.64 5.22 9.99
CA GLU A 96 13.80 5.70 10.73
C GLU A 96 13.50 6.10 12.18
N ASP A 97 12.22 6.35 12.51
CA ASP A 97 11.78 6.70 13.86
C ASP A 97 11.41 5.47 14.69
N LEU A 98 11.54 4.28 14.13
CA LEU A 98 11.20 3.03 14.78
C LEU A 98 12.45 2.25 15.18
N PRO A 99 12.36 1.42 16.25
CA PRO A 99 13.46 0.51 16.58
C PRO A 99 13.61 -0.55 15.48
N GLU A 100 14.76 -1.21 15.46
CA GLU A 100 14.94 -2.35 14.56
C GLU A 100 13.98 -3.47 14.93
N ALA A 101 13.55 -4.22 13.90
CA ALA A 101 12.65 -5.33 14.06
C ALA A 101 13.12 -6.50 13.19
N ASP A 102 12.75 -7.72 13.59
CA ASP A 102 13.08 -8.91 12.83
C ASP A 102 12.42 -8.86 11.46
N TYR A 103 13.15 -9.32 10.46
CA TYR A 103 12.69 -9.33 9.09
C TYR A 103 12.43 -10.75 8.62
N ASP A 104 11.21 -11.02 8.16
CA ASP A 104 10.82 -12.28 7.52
C ASP A 104 11.08 -12.16 6.02
N ALA A 105 12.17 -12.76 5.54
CA ALA A 105 12.57 -12.65 4.14
C ALA A 105 11.61 -13.37 3.19
N ASP A 106 10.93 -14.41 3.66
CA ASP A 106 10.01 -15.17 2.82
C ASP A 106 8.75 -14.35 2.50
N LYS A 107 8.31 -13.55 3.46
CA LYS A 107 7.11 -12.72 3.30
C LYS A 107 7.43 -11.26 3.01
N ASP A 108 8.71 -10.89 3.05
CA ASP A 108 9.17 -9.51 2.89
C ASP A 108 8.45 -8.58 3.87
N ILE A 109 8.52 -8.88 5.15
CA ILE A 109 7.81 -8.10 6.16
C ILE A 109 8.56 -8.03 7.49
N SER A 110 8.51 -6.87 8.11
CA SER A 110 8.86 -6.65 9.50
C SER A 110 7.67 -6.03 10.20
N PHE A 111 7.43 -6.43 11.44
CA PHE A 111 6.37 -5.85 12.26
C PHE A 111 6.96 -5.06 13.42
N TYR A 112 6.27 -4.00 13.80
CA TYR A 112 6.66 -3.12 14.89
C TYR A 112 5.54 -3.01 15.91
N PRO A 113 5.87 -2.92 17.21
CA PRO A 113 4.84 -2.79 18.23
C PRO A 113 4.27 -1.37 18.29
N GLY A 114 3.08 -1.25 18.84
CA GLY A 114 2.47 0.03 19.12
C GLY A 114 1.67 0.62 17.98
N LEU A 115 1.14 1.80 18.23
CA LEU A 115 0.32 2.54 17.28
C LEU A 115 1.20 3.32 16.31
N ALA A 116 0.65 3.63 15.15
CA ALA A 116 1.29 4.53 14.20
C ALA A 116 1.26 5.97 14.74
N GLU A 117 2.18 6.78 14.25
CA GLU A 117 2.24 8.18 14.63
C GLU A 117 1.08 8.99 14.04
N SER A 118 0.67 8.65 12.82
CA SER A 118 -0.41 9.33 12.12
C SER A 118 -1.36 8.31 11.48
N TYR A 119 -2.63 8.68 11.32
CA TYR A 119 -3.63 7.86 10.66
C TYR A 119 -4.33 8.68 9.60
N ILE A 120 -4.38 8.16 8.39
CA ILE A 120 -4.90 8.88 7.22
C ILE A 120 -6.09 8.10 6.64
N PRO A 121 -7.26 8.74 6.49
CA PRO A 121 -8.37 8.09 5.78
C PRO A 121 -8.11 8.09 4.27
N VAL A 122 -8.19 6.90 3.69
CA VAL A 122 -8.08 6.71 2.24
C VAL A 122 -9.44 6.23 1.75
N LYS A 123 -10.07 7.05 0.92
CA LYS A 123 -11.45 6.81 0.45
C LYS A 123 -11.44 6.09 -0.89
N PRO A 124 -12.56 5.45 -1.28
CA PRO A 124 -12.72 5.00 -2.66
C PRO A 124 -12.46 6.14 -3.63
N GLY A 125 -11.71 5.86 -4.69
CA GLY A 125 -11.25 6.89 -5.63
C GLY A 125 -9.91 7.52 -5.27
N MET A 126 -9.30 7.07 -4.16
CA MET A 126 -7.98 7.50 -3.71
C MET A 126 -7.04 6.30 -3.66
N PHE A 127 -5.76 6.58 -3.51
CA PHE A 127 -4.74 5.55 -3.31
C PHE A 127 -3.69 6.03 -2.32
N ALA A 128 -2.94 5.08 -1.76
CA ALA A 128 -1.76 5.36 -0.96
C ALA A 128 -0.58 4.57 -1.53
N ILE A 129 0.60 5.18 -1.56
CA ILE A 129 1.84 4.50 -1.94
C ILE A 129 2.75 4.48 -0.71
N PHE A 130 3.19 3.29 -0.33
CA PHE A 130 4.13 3.08 0.76
C PHE A 130 5.42 2.49 0.20
N PHE A 131 6.53 3.21 0.43
CA PHE A 131 7.87 2.78 0.05
C PHE A 131 8.52 2.00 1.21
N PRO A 132 9.66 1.35 1.00
CA PRO A 132 10.35 0.63 2.10
C PRO A 132 10.61 1.48 3.35
N GLN A 133 10.72 2.80 3.19
CA GLN A 133 10.95 3.70 4.31
C GLN A 133 9.69 4.08 5.07
N ASP A 134 8.54 3.64 4.59
CA ASP A 134 7.24 4.00 5.13
C ASP A 134 6.65 2.83 5.91
N ALA A 135 6.76 2.85 7.24
CA ALA A 135 6.03 1.90 8.05
C ALA A 135 4.55 2.25 8.01
N HIS A 136 3.71 1.26 7.83
CA HIS A 136 2.28 1.49 7.68
C HIS A 136 1.46 0.41 8.38
N ALA A 137 0.29 0.82 8.86
CA ALA A 137 -0.66 -0.06 9.54
C ALA A 137 -1.97 -0.04 8.74
N PRO A 138 -2.12 -0.96 7.77
CA PRO A 138 -3.30 -0.96 6.90
C PRO A 138 -4.48 -1.69 7.52
N GLY A 139 -5.66 -1.49 6.94
CA GLY A 139 -6.82 -2.30 7.22
C GLY A 139 -7.74 -1.79 8.31
N VAL A 140 -7.54 -0.59 8.83
CA VAL A 140 -8.42 -0.04 9.86
C VAL A 140 -9.73 0.39 9.22
N SER A 141 -10.81 -0.31 9.55
CA SER A 141 -12.16 0.02 9.09
C SER A 141 -13.19 -0.67 9.99
N PRO A 142 -14.42 -0.09 10.14
CA PRO A 142 -15.44 -0.70 10.97
C PRO A 142 -16.09 -1.92 10.34
N ASP A 143 -16.12 -2.02 9.01
CA ASP A 143 -16.87 -3.07 8.31
C ASP A 143 -15.99 -3.93 7.39
N GLY A 144 -14.71 -3.63 7.29
CA GLY A 144 -13.85 -4.21 6.27
C GLY A 144 -14.05 -3.53 4.93
N VAL A 145 -13.09 -3.66 4.03
CA VAL A 145 -13.18 -3.09 2.68
C VAL A 145 -12.66 -4.08 1.65
N LYS A 146 -13.25 -4.04 0.47
CA LYS A 146 -12.64 -4.64 -0.71
C LYS A 146 -11.58 -3.66 -1.20
N LYS A 147 -10.38 -4.16 -1.48
CA LYS A 147 -9.26 -3.31 -1.86
C LYS A 147 -8.33 -3.99 -2.84
N VAL A 148 -7.55 -3.17 -3.51
CA VAL A 148 -6.47 -3.61 -4.39
C VAL A 148 -5.15 -3.22 -3.73
N ILE A 149 -4.21 -4.18 -3.69
CA ILE A 149 -2.84 -3.90 -3.28
C ILE A 149 -1.95 -4.28 -4.46
N VAL A 150 -1.22 -3.31 -5.00
CA VAL A 150 -0.24 -3.56 -6.05
C VAL A 150 1.12 -3.65 -5.39
N LYS A 151 1.79 -4.80 -5.57
CA LYS A 151 3.15 -5.03 -5.08
C LYS A 151 4.11 -4.79 -6.22
N VAL A 152 4.99 -3.82 -6.05
CA VAL A 152 5.93 -3.38 -7.09
C VAL A 152 7.35 -3.58 -6.59
N LEU A 153 8.13 -4.41 -7.28
CA LEU A 153 9.52 -4.66 -6.91
C LEU A 153 10.34 -3.37 -7.00
N VAL A 154 11.10 -3.12 -5.95
CA VAL A 154 11.97 -1.93 -5.85
C VAL A 154 13.10 -1.98 -6.87
#